data_67a447e7557304bf2a7c25e025bec060
#
_entry.id   67a447e7557304bf2a7c25e025bec060
#
_cell.length_a   1.000
_cell.length_b   1.000
_cell.length_c   1.000
_cell.angle_alpha   90.00
_cell.angle_beta   90.00
_cell.angle_gamma   90.00
#
_symmetry.space_group_name_H-M   'P 1'
#
loop_
_entity.id
_entity.type
_entity.pdbx_description
1 polymer ?
#
loop_
_entity_poly.entity_id
_entity_poly.type
_entity_poly.pdbx_seq_one_letter_code
_entity_poly.pdbx_strand_id
1 'polypeptide(L)'
;MKKNYNLLEIPNINSKDAKFKELIYSVDDSLFNEDNYSKKELEHLCVCSGGTTSSCAKNGFKTLDLRKNYSKIHLNRENNLVTIGGGVIMGDLINHLEKHNRSFPIGLSKLPGAGYILTGGVSPLSRAYGLAIDNIESIKGFLGNGTFIS
;
A
#
# COMPACT_ATOMS: atom_id res chain seq x y z
N MET A 1 -21.01 17.62 -4.50
CA MET A 1 -20.05 18.50 -3.80
C MET A 1 -18.66 17.88 -3.98
N LYS A 2 -17.84 18.39 -4.91
CA LYS A 2 -16.47 17.89 -5.12
C LYS A 2 -15.66 18.19 -3.85
N LYS A 3 -15.29 17.16 -3.08
CA LYS A 3 -14.33 17.34 -1.99
C LYS A 3 -12.98 17.68 -2.62
N ASN A 4 -12.50 18.91 -2.42
CA ASN A 4 -11.15 19.29 -2.81
C ASN A 4 -10.15 18.53 -1.94
N TYR A 5 -9.53 17.52 -2.50
CA TYR A 5 -8.40 16.88 -1.89
C TYR A 5 -7.17 17.74 -2.14
N ASN A 6 -6.55 18.23 -1.08
CA ASN A 6 -5.27 18.94 -1.15
C ASN A 6 -4.17 17.92 -1.44
N LEU A 7 -4.04 17.53 -2.69
CA LEU A 7 -2.91 16.76 -3.15
C LEU A 7 -1.75 17.72 -3.40
N LEU A 8 -0.69 17.65 -2.64
CA LEU A 8 0.49 18.49 -2.84
C LEU A 8 1.30 18.00 -4.05
N GLU A 9 1.78 18.95 -4.84
CA GLU A 9 2.87 18.67 -5.76
C GLU A 9 4.14 18.41 -4.94
N ILE A 10 4.78 17.27 -5.20
CA ILE A 10 6.01 16.90 -4.52
C ILE A 10 7.17 17.54 -5.27
N PRO A 11 7.96 18.43 -4.63
CA PRO A 11 9.15 18.96 -5.25
C PRO A 11 10.17 17.86 -5.52
N ASN A 12 11.14 18.14 -6.38
CA ASN A 12 12.18 17.18 -6.76
C ASN A 12 12.89 16.63 -5.51
N ILE A 13 12.56 15.40 -5.15
CA ILE A 13 13.10 14.76 -3.96
C ILE A 13 14.32 13.96 -4.38
N ASN A 14 15.50 14.48 -4.10
CA ASN A 14 16.67 13.63 -4.01
C ASN A 14 16.48 12.69 -2.82
N SER A 15 16.49 11.40 -3.07
CA SER A 15 16.15 10.34 -2.12
C SER A 15 16.93 10.38 -0.78
N LYS A 16 18.01 11.17 -0.71
CA LYS A 16 18.84 11.33 0.50
C LYS A 16 18.36 12.44 1.44
N ASP A 17 17.59 13.41 0.96
CA ASP A 17 17.24 14.62 1.72
C ASP A 17 15.76 14.72 2.07
N ALA A 18 14.99 13.68 1.76
CA ALA A 18 13.56 13.72 1.86
C ALA A 18 13.11 13.70 3.32
N LYS A 19 12.60 14.80 3.79
CA LYS A 19 11.56 14.85 4.82
C LYS A 19 10.27 14.24 4.26
N PHE A 20 10.42 13.02 3.81
CA PHE A 20 9.47 12.25 3.02
C PHE A 20 8.09 12.17 3.69
N LYS A 21 8.07 12.14 5.03
CA LYS A 21 6.85 12.01 5.82
C LYS A 21 5.96 13.25 5.80
N GLU A 22 6.52 14.41 5.52
CA GLU A 22 5.77 15.68 5.50
C GLU A 22 5.08 15.94 4.16
N LEU A 23 5.53 15.25 3.10
CA LEU A 23 5.05 15.45 1.73
C LEU A 23 3.97 14.46 1.30
N ILE A 24 3.62 13.52 2.17
CA ILE A 24 2.69 12.45 1.83
C ILE A 24 1.31 12.74 2.44
N TYR A 25 0.29 12.76 1.60
CA TYR A 25 -1.10 12.95 1.99
C TYR A 25 -1.85 11.65 2.11
N SER A 26 -2.62 11.54 3.15
CA SER A 26 -3.55 10.44 3.28
C SER A 26 -4.82 10.74 2.50
N VAL A 27 -5.42 9.73 1.97
CA VAL A 27 -6.61 9.79 1.14
C VAL A 27 -7.78 9.13 1.87
N ASP A 28 -8.93 9.76 1.73
CA ASP A 28 -10.20 9.28 2.25
C ASP A 28 -10.73 8.10 1.39
N ASP A 29 -11.42 7.14 2.01
CA ASP A 29 -12.05 5.99 1.34
C ASP A 29 -12.99 6.39 0.18
N SER A 30 -13.49 7.63 0.17
CA SER A 30 -14.32 8.15 -0.92
C SER A 30 -13.58 8.34 -2.25
N LEU A 31 -12.26 8.15 -2.29
CA LEU A 31 -11.44 8.29 -3.50
C LEU A 31 -11.59 7.14 -4.48
N PHE A 32 -12.04 5.99 -4.01
CA PHE A 32 -12.21 4.80 -4.86
C PHE A 32 -13.61 4.68 -5.48
N ASN A 33 -14.38 5.77 -5.51
CA ASN A 33 -15.53 5.84 -6.39
C ASN A 33 -15.06 6.17 -7.81
N GLU A 34 -15.48 5.39 -8.79
CA GLU A 34 -15.09 5.46 -10.22
C GLU A 34 -15.18 6.88 -10.84
N ASP A 35 -15.99 7.77 -10.23
CA ASP A 35 -16.23 9.12 -10.72
C ASP A 35 -15.23 10.19 -10.23
N ASN A 36 -14.24 9.85 -9.40
CA ASN A 36 -13.46 10.85 -8.66
C ASN A 36 -12.12 11.25 -9.30
N TYR A 37 -11.62 10.52 -10.29
CA TYR A 37 -10.37 10.87 -10.99
C TYR A 37 -10.53 10.89 -12.49
N SER A 38 -10.07 11.97 -13.11
CA SER A 38 -9.85 11.98 -14.54
C SER A 38 -8.62 11.10 -14.87
N LYS A 39 -8.63 10.48 -16.05
CA LYS A 39 -7.49 9.70 -16.56
C LYS A 39 -6.16 10.47 -16.46
N LYS A 40 -6.19 11.79 -16.73
CA LYS A 40 -5.02 12.65 -16.66
C LYS A 40 -4.47 12.83 -15.23
N GLU A 41 -5.34 12.81 -14.22
CA GLU A 41 -4.91 12.91 -12.81
C GLU A 41 -4.24 11.63 -12.35
N LEU A 42 -4.69 10.47 -12.84
CA LEU A 42 -4.10 9.17 -12.52
C LEU A 42 -2.71 8.98 -13.17
N GLU A 43 -2.46 9.56 -14.33
CA GLU A 43 -1.17 9.49 -15.02
C GLU A 43 -0.03 10.18 -14.22
N HIS A 44 -0.37 11.10 -13.31
CA HIS A 44 0.57 11.84 -12.48
C HIS A 44 0.42 11.51 -10.99
N LEU A 45 0.02 10.29 -10.67
CA LEU A 45 -0.18 9.81 -9.31
C LEU A 45 0.89 8.79 -8.93
N CYS A 46 1.55 9.01 -7.80
CA CYS A 46 2.35 8.01 -7.11
C CYS A 46 1.55 7.45 -5.93
N VAL A 47 1.75 6.20 -5.59
CA VAL A 47 1.08 5.58 -4.44
C VAL A 47 2.12 5.20 -3.39
N CYS A 48 1.87 5.61 -2.15
CA CYS A 48 2.70 5.25 -1.00
C CYS A 48 1.97 4.25 -0.12
N SER A 49 2.52 3.04 -0.03
CA SER A 49 2.10 2.00 0.91
C SER A 49 2.96 2.05 2.19
N GLY A 50 4.19 1.51 2.18
CA GLY A 50 5.10 1.58 3.32
C GLY A 50 6.02 2.80 3.35
N GLY A 51 6.24 3.45 2.21
CA GLY A 51 7.14 4.60 2.10
C GLY A 51 8.63 4.26 2.27
N THR A 52 9.04 3.03 1.97
CA THR A 52 10.42 2.57 2.13
C THR A 52 11.28 2.75 0.87
N THR A 53 10.67 3.17 -0.23
CA THR A 53 11.38 3.46 -1.48
C THR A 53 11.01 4.83 -2.01
N SER A 54 11.89 5.42 -2.83
CA SER A 54 11.64 6.72 -3.49
C SER A 54 10.61 6.61 -4.63
N SER A 55 10.20 5.42 -5.02
CA SER A 55 9.24 5.21 -6.10
C SER A 55 7.83 5.73 -5.79
N CYS A 56 7.51 5.93 -4.51
CA CYS A 56 6.24 6.53 -4.08
C CYS A 56 6.22 8.05 -4.15
N ALA A 57 7.31 8.69 -4.61
CA ALA A 57 7.39 10.13 -4.77
C ALA A 57 8.18 10.46 -6.05
N LYS A 58 7.64 11.36 -6.87
CA LYS A 58 8.26 11.78 -8.13
C LYS A 58 7.97 13.25 -8.37
N ASN A 59 8.95 13.98 -8.91
CA ASN A 59 8.79 15.40 -9.21
C ASN A 59 7.62 15.64 -10.19
N GLY A 60 6.75 16.58 -9.89
CA GLY A 60 5.55 16.89 -10.68
C GLY A 60 4.41 15.89 -10.50
N PHE A 61 4.55 14.89 -9.63
CA PHE A 61 3.51 13.91 -9.33
C PHE A 61 2.89 14.17 -7.98
N LYS A 62 1.61 13.85 -7.84
CA LYS A 62 0.91 13.78 -6.55
C LYS A 62 1.17 12.44 -5.90
N THR A 63 1.27 12.40 -4.57
CA THR A 63 1.41 11.14 -3.84
C THR A 63 0.17 10.84 -3.02
N LEU A 64 -0.36 9.65 -3.22
CA LEU A 64 -1.45 9.06 -2.48
C LEU A 64 -0.88 8.24 -1.33
N ASP A 65 -1.02 8.70 -0.09
CA ASP A 65 -0.58 7.95 1.09
C ASP A 65 -1.72 7.08 1.63
N LEU A 66 -1.57 5.78 1.51
CA LEU A 66 -2.57 4.80 1.94
C LEU A 66 -2.51 4.49 3.44
N ARG A 67 -1.45 4.88 4.15
CA ARG A 67 -1.18 4.41 5.52
C ARG A 67 -2.19 4.87 6.55
N LYS A 68 -2.84 6.01 6.36
CA LYS A 68 -3.82 6.54 7.31
C LYS A 68 -5.18 5.86 7.18
N ASN A 69 -5.67 5.69 5.97
CA ASN A 69 -7.05 5.28 5.72
C ASN A 69 -7.18 3.81 5.29
N TYR A 70 -6.09 3.22 4.78
CA TYR A 70 -6.05 1.84 4.26
C TYR A 70 -5.14 0.92 5.08
N SER A 71 -5.05 1.12 6.40
CA SER A 71 -4.22 0.32 7.31
C SER A 71 -5.01 -0.73 8.10
N LYS A 72 -6.25 -1.01 7.71
CA LYS A 72 -7.07 -2.02 8.38
C LYS A 72 -6.57 -3.43 8.09
N ILE A 73 -6.60 -4.29 9.12
CA ILE A 73 -6.26 -5.71 9.05
C ILE A 73 -7.44 -6.49 9.61
N HIS A 74 -7.96 -7.43 8.85
CA HIS A 74 -9.06 -8.31 9.27
C HIS A 74 -8.67 -9.77 9.05
N LEU A 75 -8.64 -10.56 10.12
CA LEU A 75 -8.37 -11.99 10.09
C LEU A 75 -9.67 -12.78 10.16
N ASN A 76 -9.97 -13.53 9.11
CA ASN A 76 -10.98 -14.58 9.14
C ASN A 76 -10.31 -15.90 9.58
N ARG A 77 -10.63 -16.36 10.80
CA ARG A 77 -10.03 -17.56 11.37
C ARG A 77 -10.57 -18.87 10.80
N GLU A 78 -11.78 -18.87 10.29
CA GLU A 78 -12.45 -20.08 9.78
C GLU A 78 -11.76 -20.60 8.53
N ASN A 79 -11.39 -19.69 7.63
CA ASN A 79 -10.71 -20.02 6.38
C ASN A 79 -9.22 -19.65 6.35
N ASN A 80 -8.66 -19.16 7.48
CA ASN A 80 -7.27 -18.72 7.59
C ASN A 80 -6.87 -17.60 6.59
N LEU A 81 -7.81 -16.74 6.22
CA LEU A 81 -7.57 -15.61 5.34
C LEU A 81 -7.40 -14.31 6.13
N VAL A 82 -6.43 -13.50 5.74
CA VAL A 82 -6.27 -12.14 6.24
C VAL A 82 -6.50 -11.14 5.10
N THR A 83 -7.41 -10.21 5.33
CA THR A 83 -7.65 -9.08 4.42
C THR A 83 -6.91 -7.87 4.97
N ILE A 84 -6.11 -7.24 4.13
CA ILE A 84 -5.33 -6.05 4.51
C ILE A 84 -5.61 -4.90 3.54
N GLY A 85 -5.59 -3.68 4.05
CA GLY A 85 -5.59 -2.49 3.23
C GLY A 85 -4.20 -2.22 2.62
N GLY A 86 -4.15 -1.51 1.50
CA GLY A 86 -2.90 -1.21 0.79
C GLY A 86 -1.90 -0.36 1.56
N GLY A 87 -2.31 0.27 2.65
CA GLY A 87 -1.46 1.06 3.55
C GLY A 87 -0.91 0.31 4.77
N VAL A 88 -1.20 -0.99 4.89
CA VAL A 88 -0.66 -1.83 5.97
C VAL A 88 0.84 -2.00 5.79
N ILE A 89 1.60 -1.77 6.86
CA ILE A 89 3.02 -2.11 6.92
C ILE A 89 3.21 -3.52 7.48
N MET A 90 4.26 -4.18 7.03
CA MET A 90 4.50 -5.60 7.35
C MET A 90 4.64 -5.84 8.84
N GLY A 91 5.19 -4.89 9.60
CA GLY A 91 5.29 -4.98 11.05
C GLY A 91 3.93 -5.06 11.73
N ASP A 92 2.96 -4.28 11.27
CA ASP A 92 1.61 -4.29 11.84
C ASP A 92 0.89 -5.60 11.50
N LEU A 93 1.10 -6.11 10.27
CA LEU A 93 0.57 -7.41 9.87
C LEU A 93 1.11 -8.54 10.74
N ILE A 94 2.44 -8.61 10.96
CA ILE A 94 3.05 -9.61 11.85
C ILE A 94 2.46 -9.49 13.25
N ASN A 95 2.49 -8.30 13.83
CA ASN A 95 2.02 -8.08 15.20
C ASN A 95 0.53 -8.44 15.36
N HIS A 96 -0.27 -8.25 14.30
CA HIS A 96 -1.68 -8.65 14.32
C HIS A 96 -1.84 -10.17 14.26
N LEU A 97 -1.14 -10.83 13.34
CA LEU A 97 -1.23 -12.29 13.16
C LEU A 97 -0.67 -13.08 14.35
N GLU A 98 0.42 -12.59 14.96
CA GLU A 98 1.05 -13.21 16.14
C GLU A 98 0.08 -13.34 17.32
N LYS A 99 -0.78 -12.34 17.56
CA LYS A 99 -1.83 -12.39 18.60
C LYS A 99 -2.81 -13.54 18.40
N HIS A 100 -2.85 -14.11 17.21
CA HIS A 100 -3.74 -15.18 16.81
C HIS A 100 -3.01 -16.48 16.52
N ASN A 101 -1.71 -16.59 16.87
CA ASN A 101 -0.85 -17.73 16.54
C ASN A 101 -0.85 -18.03 15.02
N ARG A 102 -0.76 -16.98 14.21
CA ARG A 102 -0.69 -17.05 12.75
C ARG A 102 0.53 -16.29 12.26
N SER A 103 0.99 -16.64 11.08
CA SER A 103 2.09 -15.98 10.39
C SER A 103 1.78 -15.88 8.89
N PHE A 104 2.54 -15.02 8.22
CA PHE A 104 2.51 -14.85 6.77
C PHE A 104 3.97 -14.73 6.30
N PRO A 105 4.36 -15.25 5.12
CA PRO A 105 5.74 -15.20 4.65
C PRO A 105 6.14 -13.80 4.19
N ILE A 106 6.50 -12.95 5.14
CA ILE A 106 7.03 -11.61 4.88
C ILE A 106 8.51 -11.52 5.22
N GLY A 107 9.20 -10.50 4.67
CA GLY A 107 10.63 -10.30 4.87
C GLY A 107 11.02 -9.97 6.32
N LEU A 108 12.32 -9.81 6.56
CA LEU A 108 12.87 -9.51 7.88
C LEU A 108 12.56 -8.09 8.36
N SER A 109 12.33 -7.16 7.43
CA SER A 109 12.03 -5.78 7.79
C SER A 109 10.55 -5.59 8.10
N LYS A 110 10.27 -4.85 9.17
CA LYS A 110 8.92 -4.45 9.56
C LYS A 110 8.40 -3.21 8.82
N LEU A 111 9.26 -2.51 8.09
CA LEU A 111 8.94 -1.21 7.47
C LEU A 111 8.22 -1.27 6.12
N PRO A 112 8.47 -2.26 5.23
CA PRO A 112 7.79 -2.30 3.95
C PRO A 112 6.27 -2.35 4.09
N GLY A 113 5.57 -1.76 3.12
CA GLY A 113 4.12 -1.85 3.01
C GLY A 113 3.66 -3.00 2.12
N ALA A 114 2.36 -3.06 1.84
CA ALA A 114 1.74 -4.10 1.02
C ALA A 114 2.35 -4.22 -0.39
N GLY A 115 2.94 -3.16 -0.94
CA GLY A 115 3.68 -3.22 -2.20
C GLY A 115 4.81 -4.24 -2.23
N TYR A 116 5.43 -4.54 -1.09
CA TYR A 116 6.46 -5.57 -0.98
C TYR A 116 5.91 -6.97 -1.30
N ILE A 117 4.72 -7.28 -0.83
CA ILE A 117 4.04 -8.56 -1.08
C ILE A 117 3.75 -8.70 -2.58
N LEU A 118 3.24 -7.62 -3.19
CA LEU A 118 2.82 -7.60 -4.59
C LEU A 118 4.00 -7.69 -5.58
N THR A 119 5.23 -7.45 -5.12
CA THR A 119 6.43 -7.54 -5.94
C THR A 119 7.25 -8.81 -5.67
N GLY A 120 6.65 -9.82 -5.08
CA GLY A 120 7.25 -11.11 -4.76
C GLY A 120 7.28 -11.38 -3.27
N GLY A 121 7.97 -10.59 -2.47
CA GLY A 121 8.02 -10.74 -1.02
C GLY A 121 8.83 -11.96 -0.56
N VAL A 122 10.16 -11.88 -0.66
CA VAL A 122 11.06 -12.94 -0.17
C VAL A 122 11.09 -12.94 1.35
N SER A 123 10.97 -14.12 1.95
CA SER A 123 10.89 -14.34 3.39
C SER A 123 11.86 -15.46 3.81
N PRO A 124 12.32 -15.50 5.05
CA PRO A 124 12.96 -16.69 5.61
C PRO A 124 12.08 -17.94 5.53
N LEU A 125 10.77 -17.76 5.48
CA LEU A 125 9.78 -18.81 5.34
C LEU A 125 9.54 -19.24 3.88
N SER A 126 10.06 -18.51 2.89
CA SER A 126 9.77 -18.76 1.47
C SER A 126 10.21 -20.14 0.99
N ARG A 127 11.21 -20.72 1.63
CA ARG A 127 11.66 -22.07 1.29
C ARG A 127 10.60 -23.16 1.59
N ALA A 128 9.76 -22.91 2.60
CA ALA A 128 8.72 -23.83 3.01
C ALA A 128 7.33 -23.46 2.45
N TYR A 129 7.06 -22.16 2.28
CA TYR A 129 5.72 -21.63 2.00
C TYR A 129 5.62 -20.81 0.71
N GLY A 130 6.68 -20.75 -0.09
CA GLY A 130 6.73 -19.91 -1.30
C GLY A 130 6.99 -18.44 -0.97
N LEU A 131 6.89 -17.61 -1.98
CA LEU A 131 6.96 -16.15 -1.84
C LEU A 131 5.68 -15.61 -1.22
N ALA A 132 5.71 -14.39 -0.72
CA ALA A 132 4.49 -13.75 -0.20
C ALA A 132 3.40 -13.64 -1.27
N ILE A 133 3.77 -13.35 -2.52
CA ILE A 133 2.85 -13.26 -3.65
C ILE A 133 2.15 -14.59 -3.96
N ASP A 134 2.81 -15.73 -3.75
CA ASP A 134 2.23 -17.06 -3.97
C ASP A 134 1.10 -17.39 -2.97
N ASN A 135 1.02 -16.61 -1.87
CA ASN A 135 0.02 -16.74 -0.83
C ASN A 135 -1.08 -15.66 -0.91
N ILE A 136 -1.17 -14.93 -2.02
CA ILE A 136 -2.25 -13.99 -2.27
C ILE A 136 -3.39 -14.71 -2.98
N GLU A 137 -4.59 -14.66 -2.40
CA GLU A 137 -5.78 -15.27 -2.97
C GLU A 137 -6.52 -14.30 -3.90
N SER A 138 -6.62 -13.03 -3.50
CA SER A 138 -7.31 -12.02 -4.32
C SER A 138 -6.75 -10.62 -4.05
N ILE A 139 -6.92 -9.74 -5.03
CA ILE A 139 -6.54 -8.33 -4.95
C ILE A 139 -7.73 -7.50 -5.46
N LYS A 140 -8.07 -6.45 -4.71
CA LYS A 140 -9.03 -5.43 -5.14
C LYS A 140 -8.35 -4.08 -5.20
N GLY A 141 -8.58 -3.34 -6.26
CA GLY A 141 -7.95 -2.04 -6.41
C GLY A 141 -8.18 -1.40 -7.77
N PHE A 142 -7.42 -0.36 -8.04
CA PHE A 142 -7.48 0.36 -9.30
C PHE A 142 -6.14 0.25 -10.03
N LEU A 143 -6.20 0.01 -11.32
CA LEU A 143 -5.06 0.14 -12.22
C LEU A 143 -4.75 1.62 -12.45
N GLY A 144 -3.53 1.92 -12.95
CA GLY A 144 -3.11 3.29 -13.25
C GLY A 144 -3.96 4.02 -14.31
N ASN A 145 -4.80 3.29 -15.05
CA ASN A 145 -5.77 3.84 -16.00
C ASN A 145 -7.16 4.09 -15.38
N GLY A 146 -7.31 3.86 -14.05
CA GLY A 146 -8.58 4.03 -13.32
C GLY A 146 -9.52 2.81 -13.38
N THR A 147 -9.13 1.72 -14.04
CA THR A 147 -9.95 0.50 -14.09
C THR A 147 -9.94 -0.21 -12.74
N PHE A 148 -11.12 -0.47 -12.19
CA PHE A 148 -11.25 -1.30 -10.99
C PHE A 148 -11.01 -2.77 -11.32
N ILE A 149 -10.30 -3.46 -10.42
CA ILE A 149 -10.07 -4.92 -10.47
C ILE A 149 -10.45 -5.57 -9.15
N SER A 150 -11.01 -6.77 -9.21
CA SER A 150 -11.35 -7.58 -8.04
C SER A 150 -11.21 -9.07 -8.35
#